data_487d472a27b4d60db860bcae371685c7
#
_entry.id   487d472a27b4d60db860bcae371685c7
#
_cell.length_a   1.000
_cell.length_b   1.000
_cell.length_c   1.000
_cell.angle_alpha   90.00
_cell.angle_beta   90.00
_cell.angle_gamma   90.00
#
_symmetry.space_group_name_H-M   'P 1'
#
loop_
_entity.id
_entity.type
_entity.pdbx_description
1 polymer ?
#
loop_
_entity_poly.entity_id
_entity_poly.type
_entity_poly.pdbx_seq_one_letter_code
_entity_poly.pdbx_strand_id
1 'polypeptide(L)'
;MAYKIAAPVLSNMSKGELKKNMQVEISPTWDGRSKDVTYMECFGRLMSGIAPWLSLPDDDTEEGKMRKQLREWALKSYAHAVDPDSPDYLLWRNEGQPLVDAAYIASSFLRAKDQLWEPLDEVTKQRYIKEFQLLRRIDPPYTNWLLFSAMIESFLMEADAQYDLFRIHTAVRKAEEWYVGDGWYSDGETFAFDYYCLLYTSPSPRDRQKS
;
A
#
# COMPACT_ATOMS: atom_id res chain seq x y z
N MET A 1 18.32 -2.89 9.37
CA MET A 1 17.70 -3.88 8.46
C MET A 1 16.81 -3.21 7.41
N ALA A 2 15.84 -2.38 7.80
CA ALA A 2 14.91 -1.69 6.90
C ALA A 2 15.60 -0.97 5.73
N TYR A 3 16.64 -0.19 5.99
CA TYR A 3 17.41 0.50 4.95
C TYR A 3 17.95 -0.45 3.87
N LYS A 4 18.50 -1.61 4.26
CA LYS A 4 19.06 -2.59 3.30
C LYS A 4 18.01 -3.17 2.36
N ILE A 5 16.75 -3.25 2.81
CA ILE A 5 15.62 -3.75 2.01
C ILE A 5 15.09 -2.61 1.12
N ALA A 6 14.95 -1.41 1.66
CA ALA A 6 14.34 -0.29 0.97
C ALA A 6 15.26 0.36 -0.07
N ALA A 7 16.55 0.49 0.23
CA ALA A 7 17.48 1.24 -0.60
C ALA A 7 17.58 0.72 -2.05
N PRO A 8 17.65 -0.58 -2.35
CA PRO A 8 17.70 -1.07 -3.72
C PRO A 8 16.45 -0.70 -4.53
N VAL A 9 15.28 -0.75 -3.92
CA VAL A 9 14.02 -0.42 -4.59
C VAL A 9 13.92 1.10 -4.82
N LEU A 10 14.02 1.88 -3.75
CA LEU A 10 13.81 3.32 -3.81
C LEU A 10 14.90 4.07 -4.58
N SER A 11 16.17 3.65 -4.48
CA SER A 11 17.26 4.27 -5.24
C SER A 11 17.12 4.08 -6.75
N ASN A 12 16.58 2.96 -7.20
CA ASN A 12 16.30 2.72 -8.61
C ASN A 12 15.01 3.44 -9.05
N MET A 13 13.92 3.29 -8.29
CA MET A 13 12.64 3.88 -8.67
C MET A 13 12.67 5.42 -8.64
N SER A 14 13.46 6.02 -7.75
CA SER A 14 13.67 7.48 -7.72
C SER A 14 14.31 8.06 -8.98
N LYS A 15 14.83 7.20 -9.86
CA LYS A 15 15.45 7.54 -11.15
C LYS A 15 14.67 7.04 -12.36
N GLY A 16 13.53 6.38 -12.13
CA GLY A 16 12.76 5.72 -13.18
C GLY A 16 13.46 4.47 -13.72
N GLU A 17 14.21 3.75 -12.91
CA GLU A 17 15.02 2.60 -13.32
C GLU A 17 14.65 1.29 -12.60
N LEU A 18 13.55 1.27 -11.81
CA LEU A 18 13.16 0.07 -11.07
C LEU A 18 12.85 -1.10 -12.01
N LYS A 19 11.97 -0.89 -12.98
CA LYS A 19 11.59 -1.95 -13.94
C LYS A 19 12.75 -2.43 -14.78
N LYS A 20 13.70 -1.55 -15.09
CA LYS A 20 14.91 -1.89 -15.82
C LYS A 20 15.87 -2.79 -15.03
N ASN A 21 15.99 -2.54 -13.72
CA ASN A 21 17.01 -3.16 -12.87
C ASN A 21 16.47 -4.29 -11.99
N MET A 22 15.16 -4.36 -11.79
CA MET A 22 14.51 -5.42 -11.02
C MET A 22 13.99 -6.51 -11.95
N GLN A 23 14.65 -7.68 -11.95
CA GLN A 23 14.16 -8.85 -12.67
C GLN A 23 13.04 -9.51 -11.87
N VAL A 24 11.93 -9.80 -12.55
CA VAL A 24 10.78 -10.50 -11.94
C VAL A 24 10.94 -11.99 -12.19
N GLU A 25 11.14 -12.74 -11.11
CA GLU A 25 11.05 -14.19 -11.10
C GLU A 25 9.58 -14.61 -10.98
N ILE A 26 9.14 -15.49 -11.85
CA ILE A 26 7.77 -16.03 -11.83
C ILE A 26 7.76 -17.50 -11.46
N SER A 27 6.73 -17.91 -10.72
CA SER A 27 6.51 -19.32 -10.43
C SER A 27 6.29 -20.13 -11.72
N PRO A 28 6.74 -21.40 -11.78
CA PRO A 28 6.36 -22.30 -12.86
C PRO A 28 4.83 -22.49 -13.02
N THR A 29 4.09 -22.21 -11.95
CA THR A 29 2.62 -22.27 -11.89
C THR A 29 1.97 -20.89 -11.94
N TRP A 30 2.64 -19.93 -12.60
CA TRP A 30 2.10 -18.58 -12.75
C TRP A 30 0.74 -18.58 -13.44
N ASP A 31 -0.22 -17.81 -12.93
CA ASP A 31 -1.61 -17.79 -13.38
C ASP A 31 -1.87 -16.99 -14.67
N GLY A 32 -0.82 -16.45 -15.28
CA GLY A 32 -0.90 -15.72 -16.55
C GLY A 32 -1.20 -14.22 -16.42
N ARG A 33 -1.40 -13.69 -15.20
CA ARG A 33 -1.55 -12.23 -15.01
C ARG A 33 -0.26 -11.49 -15.41
N SER A 34 -0.36 -10.18 -15.65
CA SER A 34 0.81 -9.37 -15.99
C SER A 34 1.89 -9.43 -14.90
N LYS A 35 3.15 -9.60 -15.30
CA LYS A 35 4.30 -9.50 -14.37
C LYS A 35 4.41 -8.13 -13.73
N ASP A 36 3.84 -7.11 -14.35
CA ASP A 36 3.94 -5.72 -13.89
C ASP A 36 3.23 -5.47 -12.56
N VAL A 37 2.31 -6.38 -12.15
CA VAL A 37 1.73 -6.36 -10.79
C VAL A 37 2.80 -6.43 -9.72
N THR A 38 3.91 -7.15 -9.97
CA THR A 38 5.00 -7.34 -9.01
C THR A 38 5.69 -6.04 -8.62
N TYR A 39 5.82 -5.09 -9.55
CA TYR A 39 6.43 -3.80 -9.23
C TYR A 39 5.57 -2.97 -8.29
N MET A 40 4.25 -2.99 -8.51
CA MET A 40 3.31 -2.29 -7.61
C MET A 40 3.25 -2.95 -6.25
N GLU A 41 3.23 -4.28 -6.20
CA GLU A 41 3.28 -5.05 -4.96
C GLU A 41 4.56 -4.78 -4.18
N CYS A 42 5.72 -4.82 -4.84
CA CYS A 42 7.01 -4.52 -4.24
C CYS A 42 7.03 -3.11 -3.62
N PHE A 43 6.64 -2.10 -4.40
CA PHE A 43 6.65 -0.72 -3.94
C PHE A 43 5.61 -0.46 -2.84
N GLY A 44 4.37 -0.86 -3.02
CA GLY A 44 3.28 -0.62 -2.07
C GLY A 44 3.54 -1.26 -0.70
N ARG A 45 3.90 -2.55 -0.69
CA ARG A 45 4.20 -3.27 0.57
C ARG A 45 5.43 -2.72 1.27
N LEU A 46 6.48 -2.38 0.52
CA LEU A 46 7.66 -1.73 1.07
C LEU A 46 7.27 -0.42 1.76
N MET A 47 6.57 0.46 1.06
CA MET A 47 6.22 1.78 1.58
C MET A 47 5.33 1.69 2.81
N SER A 48 4.32 0.82 2.80
CA SER A 48 3.48 0.59 3.98
C SER A 48 4.29 0.09 5.18
N GLY A 49 5.25 -0.80 4.94
CA GLY A 49 6.10 -1.36 5.99
C GLY A 49 7.06 -0.37 6.63
N ILE A 50 7.64 0.53 5.85
CA ILE A 50 8.64 1.50 6.35
C ILE A 50 8.03 2.86 6.72
N ALA A 51 6.79 3.17 6.32
CA ALA A 51 6.17 4.46 6.58
C ALA A 51 6.20 4.88 8.07
N PRO A 52 5.91 3.99 9.06
CA PRO A 52 6.00 4.36 10.47
C PRO A 52 7.42 4.79 10.89
N TRP A 53 8.45 4.21 10.30
CA TRP A 53 9.83 4.60 10.55
C TRP A 53 10.16 5.92 9.84
N LEU A 54 9.69 6.11 8.61
CA LEU A 54 9.88 7.35 7.87
C LEU A 54 9.10 8.54 8.48
N SER A 55 8.07 8.31 9.28
CA SER A 55 7.31 9.37 9.95
C SER A 55 8.05 10.01 11.12
N LEU A 56 9.12 9.38 11.63
CA LEU A 56 9.89 9.90 12.72
C LEU A 56 10.58 11.22 12.33
N PRO A 57 10.73 12.19 13.28
CA PRO A 57 11.37 13.47 13.01
C PRO A 57 12.82 13.30 12.58
N ASP A 58 13.37 14.30 11.90
CA ASP A 58 14.78 14.34 11.53
C ASP A 58 15.66 14.48 12.77
N ASP A 59 16.80 13.80 12.72
CA ASP A 59 17.86 13.89 13.71
C ASP A 59 19.23 13.70 13.04
N ASP A 60 20.30 14.03 13.77
CA ASP A 60 21.68 13.97 13.25
C ASP A 60 22.34 12.59 13.38
N THR A 61 21.61 11.60 13.85
CA THR A 61 22.10 10.22 13.94
C THR A 61 22.32 9.61 12.57
N GLU A 62 23.14 8.57 12.50
CA GLU A 62 23.31 7.79 11.25
C GLU A 62 21.97 7.20 10.78
N GLU A 63 21.10 6.81 11.71
CA GLU A 63 19.74 6.34 11.39
C GLU A 63 18.89 7.47 10.82
N GLY A 64 18.94 8.67 11.40
CA GLY A 64 18.23 9.86 10.91
C GLY A 64 18.65 10.22 9.48
N LYS A 65 19.95 10.17 9.17
CA LYS A 65 20.47 10.40 7.82
C LYS A 65 19.96 9.37 6.82
N MET A 66 19.94 8.08 7.20
CA MET A 66 19.39 7.00 6.37
C MET A 66 17.89 7.22 6.11
N ARG A 67 17.14 7.61 7.12
CA ARG A 67 15.70 7.90 7.04
C ARG A 67 15.40 9.07 6.10
N LYS A 68 16.17 10.15 6.23
CA LYS A 68 16.07 11.31 5.35
C LYS A 68 16.36 10.94 3.88
N GLN A 69 17.42 10.19 3.64
CA GLN A 69 17.75 9.71 2.30
C GLN A 69 16.65 8.88 1.68
N LEU A 70 16.05 7.95 2.46
CA LEU A 70 14.95 7.13 1.97
C LEU A 70 13.70 7.96 1.68
N ARG A 71 13.39 8.99 2.48
CA ARG A 71 12.27 9.91 2.21
C ARG A 71 12.46 10.65 0.89
N GLU A 72 13.65 11.18 0.64
CA GLU A 72 13.97 11.86 -0.62
C GLU A 72 13.77 10.94 -1.84
N TRP A 73 14.21 9.69 -1.74
CA TRP A 73 13.98 8.69 -2.79
C TRP A 73 12.50 8.29 -2.88
N ALA A 74 11.82 8.12 -1.74
CA ALA A 74 10.42 7.76 -1.71
C ALA A 74 9.54 8.80 -2.41
N LEU A 75 9.73 10.09 -2.13
CA LEU A 75 8.97 11.17 -2.78
C LEU A 75 9.10 11.14 -4.31
N LYS A 76 10.32 10.96 -4.82
CA LYS A 76 10.57 10.80 -6.26
C LYS A 76 9.94 9.51 -6.80
N SER A 77 10.02 8.42 -6.03
CA SER A 77 9.43 7.13 -6.41
C SER A 77 7.90 7.21 -6.51
N TYR A 78 7.26 7.92 -5.57
CA TYR A 78 5.82 8.18 -5.66
C TYR A 78 5.43 8.95 -6.92
N ALA A 79 6.23 9.95 -7.31
CA ALA A 79 5.99 10.69 -8.56
C ALA A 79 6.10 9.76 -9.78
N HIS A 80 7.15 8.95 -9.86
CA HIS A 80 7.32 7.97 -10.96
C HIS A 80 6.22 6.91 -10.98
N ALA A 81 5.74 6.47 -9.81
CA ALA A 81 4.73 5.43 -9.68
C ALA A 81 3.40 5.79 -10.37
N VAL A 82 3.06 7.07 -10.44
CA VAL A 82 1.76 7.57 -10.90
C VAL A 82 1.87 8.49 -12.12
N ASP A 83 3.09 8.72 -12.64
CA ASP A 83 3.32 9.47 -13.86
C ASP A 83 3.21 8.56 -15.09
N PRO A 84 2.20 8.73 -15.97
CA PRO A 84 2.05 7.91 -17.17
C PRO A 84 3.23 7.95 -18.13
N ASP A 85 4.02 9.02 -18.10
CA ASP A 85 5.19 9.20 -18.96
C ASP A 85 6.47 8.60 -18.34
N SER A 86 6.39 8.11 -17.09
CA SER A 86 7.53 7.48 -16.43
C SER A 86 7.73 6.04 -16.88
N PRO A 87 9.00 5.59 -17.08
CA PRO A 87 9.30 4.18 -17.29
C PRO A 87 8.84 3.27 -16.14
N ASP A 88 8.76 3.82 -14.92
CA ASP A 88 8.35 3.11 -13.71
C ASP A 88 6.88 3.36 -13.34
N TYR A 89 6.06 3.88 -14.28
CA TYR A 89 4.61 3.96 -14.08
C TYR A 89 4.05 2.58 -13.71
N LEU A 90 3.36 2.49 -12.57
CA LEU A 90 2.86 1.22 -12.06
C LEU A 90 1.60 0.74 -12.77
N LEU A 91 1.32 -0.55 -12.65
CA LEU A 91 0.12 -1.16 -13.24
C LEU A 91 -1.09 -0.92 -12.35
N TRP A 92 -1.82 0.17 -12.59
CA TRP A 92 -3.01 0.55 -11.82
C TRP A 92 -4.31 -0.11 -12.28
N ARG A 93 -4.32 -0.76 -13.46
CA ARG A 93 -5.56 -1.21 -14.12
C ARG A 93 -5.39 -2.56 -14.78
N ASN A 94 -6.54 -3.13 -15.20
CA ASN A 94 -6.65 -4.35 -15.99
C ASN A 94 -6.36 -5.65 -15.22
N GLU A 95 -6.16 -5.57 -13.91
CA GLU A 95 -5.93 -6.70 -13.01
C GLU A 95 -6.66 -6.45 -11.69
N GLY A 96 -6.89 -7.49 -10.88
CA GLY A 96 -7.45 -7.35 -9.53
C GLY A 96 -6.41 -6.90 -8.50
N GLN A 97 -5.18 -7.39 -8.64
CA GLN A 97 -4.08 -7.15 -7.69
C GLN A 97 -3.82 -5.66 -7.37
N PRO A 98 -3.92 -4.71 -8.31
CA PRO A 98 -3.75 -3.28 -8.03
C PRO A 98 -4.62 -2.74 -6.90
N LEU A 99 -5.80 -3.31 -6.64
CA LEU A 99 -6.63 -2.91 -5.50
C LEU A 99 -5.93 -3.16 -4.16
N VAL A 100 -5.27 -4.31 -4.05
CA VAL A 100 -4.51 -4.69 -2.85
C VAL A 100 -3.31 -3.78 -2.65
N ASP A 101 -2.52 -3.61 -3.70
CA ASP A 101 -1.24 -2.90 -3.62
C ASP A 101 -1.43 -1.39 -3.47
N ALA A 102 -2.48 -0.84 -4.09
CA ALA A 102 -2.90 0.55 -3.88
C ALA A 102 -3.33 0.81 -2.43
N ALA A 103 -3.97 -0.15 -1.76
CA ALA A 103 -4.32 -0.01 -0.35
C ALA A 103 -3.06 0.09 0.55
N TYR A 104 -1.98 -0.62 0.21
CA TYR A 104 -0.70 -0.46 0.91
C TYR A 104 -0.09 0.92 0.66
N ILE A 105 -0.18 1.45 -0.57
CA ILE A 105 0.26 2.82 -0.88
C ILE A 105 -0.57 3.83 -0.07
N ALA A 106 -1.90 3.72 -0.08
CA ALA A 106 -2.80 4.57 0.71
C ALA A 106 -2.47 4.50 2.21
N SER A 107 -2.25 3.29 2.75
CA SER A 107 -1.82 3.08 4.13
C SER A 107 -0.49 3.79 4.45
N SER A 108 0.47 3.80 3.53
CA SER A 108 1.74 4.50 3.73
C SER A 108 1.56 6.01 3.86
N PHE A 109 0.68 6.61 3.06
CA PHE A 109 0.32 8.01 3.16
C PHE A 109 -0.37 8.35 4.48
N LEU A 110 -1.33 7.52 4.92
CA LEU A 110 -2.01 7.71 6.21
C LEU A 110 -1.05 7.62 7.40
N ARG A 111 -0.06 6.71 7.34
CA ARG A 111 0.90 6.48 8.42
C ARG A 111 2.01 7.51 8.52
N ALA A 112 2.30 8.22 7.46
CA ALA A 112 3.37 9.21 7.38
C ALA A 112 2.94 10.41 6.51
N LYS A 113 1.76 10.96 6.79
CA LYS A 113 1.13 12.02 5.97
C LYS A 113 2.07 13.19 5.75
N ASP A 114 2.62 13.74 6.84
CA ASP A 114 3.49 14.94 6.80
C ASP A 114 4.79 14.71 6.03
N GLN A 115 5.28 13.46 5.97
CA GLN A 115 6.56 13.14 5.35
C GLN A 115 6.43 12.56 3.95
N LEU A 116 5.31 11.93 3.62
CA LEU A 116 5.15 11.18 2.35
C LEU A 116 4.03 11.70 1.46
N TRP A 117 2.98 12.33 2.03
CA TRP A 117 1.88 12.88 1.24
C TRP A 117 1.98 14.40 1.06
N GLU A 118 2.11 15.14 2.17
CA GLU A 118 2.09 16.60 2.10
C GLU A 118 3.23 17.19 1.23
N PRO A 119 4.46 16.62 1.22
CA PRO A 119 5.55 17.15 0.39
C PRO A 119 5.43 16.85 -1.11
N LEU A 120 4.48 16.00 -1.53
CA LEU A 120 4.27 15.74 -2.95
C LEU A 120 3.72 16.99 -3.65
N ASP A 121 4.13 17.18 -4.90
CA ASP A 121 3.56 18.23 -5.74
C ASP A 121 2.09 17.96 -6.08
N GLU A 122 1.36 19.00 -6.43
CA GLU A 122 -0.08 18.92 -6.65
C GLU A 122 -0.45 18.02 -7.83
N VAL A 123 0.37 17.97 -8.87
CA VAL A 123 0.12 17.09 -10.04
C VAL A 123 0.20 15.65 -9.63
N THR A 124 1.22 15.28 -8.84
CA THR A 124 1.39 13.93 -8.28
C THR A 124 0.21 13.56 -7.37
N LYS A 125 -0.21 14.46 -6.46
CA LYS A 125 -1.37 14.25 -5.60
C LYS A 125 -2.65 13.98 -6.39
N GLN A 126 -2.94 14.80 -7.40
CA GLN A 126 -4.14 14.65 -8.23
C GLN A 126 -4.11 13.35 -9.06
N ARG A 127 -2.94 12.93 -9.51
CA ARG A 127 -2.78 11.64 -10.20
C ARG A 127 -3.11 10.46 -9.25
N TYR A 128 -2.63 10.47 -8.00
CA TYR A 128 -2.99 9.46 -7.00
C TYR A 128 -4.48 9.43 -6.70
N ILE A 129 -5.08 10.58 -6.43
CA ILE A 129 -6.53 10.69 -6.19
C ILE A 129 -7.31 10.08 -7.37
N LYS A 130 -6.94 10.42 -8.58
CA LYS A 130 -7.57 9.89 -9.79
C LYS A 130 -7.41 8.38 -9.91
N GLU A 131 -6.20 7.83 -9.73
CA GLU A 131 -5.98 6.39 -9.83
C GLU A 131 -6.74 5.64 -8.73
N PHE A 132 -6.73 6.11 -7.50
CA PHE A 132 -7.49 5.53 -6.39
C PHE A 132 -8.99 5.51 -6.68
N GLN A 133 -9.55 6.59 -7.20
CA GLN A 133 -10.96 6.64 -7.60
C GLN A 133 -11.28 5.65 -8.74
N LEU A 134 -10.37 5.48 -9.69
CA LEU A 134 -10.54 4.55 -10.81
C LEU A 134 -10.50 3.08 -10.38
N LEU A 135 -9.86 2.74 -9.25
CA LEU A 135 -9.86 1.39 -8.68
C LEU A 135 -11.25 0.93 -8.23
N ARG A 136 -12.22 1.82 -8.08
CA ARG A 136 -13.64 1.46 -7.84
C ARG A 136 -14.24 0.56 -8.92
N ARG A 137 -13.58 0.46 -10.09
CA ARG A 137 -13.97 -0.45 -11.19
C ARG A 137 -13.62 -1.91 -10.90
N ILE A 138 -12.74 -2.16 -9.91
CA ILE A 138 -12.41 -3.49 -9.45
C ILE A 138 -13.41 -3.86 -8.36
N ASP A 139 -14.21 -4.88 -8.62
CA ASP A 139 -15.10 -5.45 -7.61
C ASP A 139 -14.28 -6.35 -6.68
N PRO A 140 -14.10 -5.98 -5.41
CA PRO A 140 -13.36 -6.84 -4.50
C PRO A 140 -14.15 -8.14 -4.25
N PRO A 141 -13.47 -9.30 -4.21
CA PRO A 141 -14.09 -10.51 -3.68
C PRO A 141 -14.69 -10.26 -2.30
N TYR A 142 -15.76 -10.99 -1.97
CA TYR A 142 -16.48 -10.82 -0.70
C TYR A 142 -15.73 -11.49 0.45
N THR A 143 -14.51 -11.01 0.71
CA THR A 143 -13.51 -11.48 1.66
C THR A 143 -12.80 -10.28 2.31
N ASN A 144 -11.64 -10.50 2.91
CA ASN A 144 -10.76 -9.44 3.42
C ASN A 144 -10.45 -8.34 2.37
N TRP A 145 -10.65 -8.61 1.09
CA TRP A 145 -10.44 -7.62 0.02
C TRP A 145 -11.32 -6.39 0.15
N LEU A 146 -12.46 -6.50 0.82
CA LEU A 146 -13.29 -5.33 1.16
C LEU A 146 -12.51 -4.30 1.99
N LEU A 147 -11.59 -4.74 2.86
CA LEU A 147 -10.77 -3.86 3.68
C LEU A 147 -9.74 -3.07 2.85
N PHE A 148 -9.23 -3.64 1.75
CA PHE A 148 -8.37 -2.89 0.83
C PHE A 148 -9.13 -1.76 0.16
N SER A 149 -10.34 -2.02 -0.32
CA SER A 149 -11.21 -0.97 -0.85
C SER A 149 -11.49 0.13 0.18
N ALA A 150 -11.82 -0.25 1.41
CA ALA A 150 -12.07 0.69 2.51
C ALA A 150 -10.83 1.53 2.86
N MET A 151 -9.63 0.95 2.83
CA MET A 151 -8.37 1.66 3.09
C MET A 151 -8.15 2.79 2.08
N ILE A 152 -8.40 2.52 0.80
CA ILE A 152 -8.28 3.52 -0.28
C ILE A 152 -9.29 4.64 -0.08
N GLU A 153 -10.55 4.31 0.21
CA GLU A 153 -11.60 5.30 0.44
C GLU A 153 -11.34 6.13 1.71
N SER A 154 -10.79 5.52 2.76
CA SER A 154 -10.38 6.23 3.98
C SER A 154 -9.26 7.23 3.71
N PHE A 155 -8.31 6.88 2.84
CA PHE A 155 -7.28 7.82 2.41
C PHE A 155 -7.89 8.96 1.58
N LEU A 156 -8.79 8.69 0.63
CA LEU A 156 -9.46 9.72 -0.16
C LEU A 156 -10.24 10.69 0.75
N MET A 157 -10.88 10.19 1.81
CA MET A 157 -11.56 11.02 2.82
C MET A 157 -10.56 11.93 3.56
N GLU A 158 -9.42 11.39 3.99
CA GLU A 158 -8.37 12.15 4.67
C GLU A 158 -7.69 13.21 3.77
N ALA A 159 -7.68 12.97 2.47
CA ALA A 159 -7.14 13.88 1.45
C ALA A 159 -8.18 14.91 0.93
N ASP A 160 -9.33 15.04 1.60
CA ASP A 160 -10.45 15.91 1.19
C ASP A 160 -10.91 15.68 -0.27
N ALA A 161 -10.72 14.47 -0.79
CA ALA A 161 -11.14 14.07 -2.12
C ALA A 161 -12.54 13.41 -2.08
N GLN A 162 -13.16 13.25 -3.23
CA GLN A 162 -14.43 12.52 -3.31
C GLN A 162 -14.21 11.05 -2.98
N TYR A 163 -14.85 10.56 -1.92
CA TYR A 163 -14.76 9.20 -1.38
C TYR A 163 -16.12 8.50 -1.33
N ASP A 164 -16.11 7.17 -1.16
CA ASP A 164 -17.30 6.33 -1.05
C ASP A 164 -17.43 5.75 0.37
N LEU A 165 -18.23 6.41 1.18
CA LEU A 165 -18.49 6.03 2.57
C LEU A 165 -19.16 4.65 2.68
N PHE A 166 -19.94 4.23 1.68
CA PHE A 166 -20.59 2.93 1.69
C PHE A 166 -19.58 1.78 1.65
N ARG A 167 -18.50 1.93 0.87
CA ARG A 167 -17.39 0.94 0.83
C ARG A 167 -16.70 0.81 2.18
N ILE A 168 -16.46 1.91 2.86
CA ILE A 168 -15.88 1.91 4.21
C ILE A 168 -16.80 1.18 5.19
N HIS A 169 -18.06 1.59 5.25
CA HIS A 169 -19.03 1.00 6.19
C HIS A 169 -19.28 -0.49 5.91
N THR A 170 -19.38 -0.87 4.65
CA THR A 170 -19.59 -2.28 4.26
C THR A 170 -18.43 -3.14 4.71
N ALA A 171 -17.20 -2.71 4.48
CA ALA A 171 -16.00 -3.46 4.88
C ALA A 171 -15.92 -3.64 6.41
N VAL A 172 -16.19 -2.56 7.17
CA VAL A 172 -16.15 -2.62 8.64
C VAL A 172 -17.23 -3.57 9.17
N ARG A 173 -18.48 -3.43 8.71
CA ARG A 173 -19.59 -4.31 9.13
C ARG A 173 -19.30 -5.78 8.80
N LYS A 174 -18.76 -6.06 7.62
CA LYS A 174 -18.42 -7.44 7.24
C LYS A 174 -17.26 -7.99 8.07
N ALA A 175 -16.27 -7.18 8.38
CA ALA A 175 -15.21 -7.61 9.29
C ALA A 175 -15.77 -7.94 10.68
N GLU A 176 -16.74 -7.15 11.20
CA GLU A 176 -17.42 -7.46 12.46
C GLU A 176 -18.22 -8.76 12.38
N GLU A 177 -18.97 -9.00 11.29
CA GLU A 177 -19.74 -10.25 11.06
C GLU A 177 -18.83 -11.49 10.96
N TRP A 178 -17.61 -11.33 10.42
CA TRP A 178 -16.65 -12.41 10.27
C TRP A 178 -15.77 -12.65 11.50
N TYR A 179 -15.97 -11.90 12.56
CA TYR A 179 -15.29 -12.13 13.82
C TYR A 179 -15.80 -13.40 14.49
N VAL A 180 -14.91 -14.38 14.70
CA VAL A 180 -15.24 -15.69 15.26
C VAL A 180 -14.80 -15.87 16.72
N GLY A 181 -14.35 -14.81 17.34
CA GLY A 181 -13.89 -14.82 18.72
C GLY A 181 -12.36 -14.96 18.85
N ASP A 182 -11.86 -14.73 20.05
CA ASP A 182 -10.44 -14.92 20.41
C ASP A 182 -9.42 -14.12 19.55
N GLY A 183 -9.88 -13.04 18.89
CA GLY A 183 -9.04 -12.25 17.99
C GLY A 183 -8.93 -12.81 16.57
N TRP A 184 -9.74 -13.83 16.23
CA TRP A 184 -9.76 -14.44 14.90
C TRP A 184 -10.89 -13.91 14.02
N TYR A 185 -10.60 -13.80 12.74
CA TYR A 185 -11.56 -13.45 11.71
C TYR A 185 -11.58 -14.53 10.64
N SER A 186 -12.75 -14.83 10.12
CA SER A 186 -12.89 -15.61 8.90
C SER A 186 -12.55 -14.75 7.69
N ASP A 187 -11.94 -15.35 6.67
CA ASP A 187 -11.75 -14.69 5.38
C ASP A 187 -13.00 -14.89 4.51
N GLY A 188 -14.00 -14.05 4.74
CA GLY A 188 -15.29 -14.12 4.08
C GLY A 188 -16.29 -15.08 4.73
N GLU A 189 -17.40 -15.32 4.02
CA GLU A 189 -18.55 -16.06 4.54
C GLU A 189 -18.35 -17.58 4.60
N THR A 190 -17.32 -18.10 3.93
CA THR A 190 -17.05 -19.54 3.88
C THR A 190 -16.27 -20.07 5.09
N PHE A 191 -16.03 -19.22 6.10
CA PHE A 191 -15.24 -19.55 7.29
C PHE A 191 -13.83 -20.08 6.96
N ALA A 192 -13.26 -19.61 5.87
CA ALA A 192 -11.85 -19.88 5.58
C ALA A 192 -10.96 -19.09 6.53
N PHE A 193 -10.01 -19.76 7.16
CA PHE A 193 -9.01 -19.12 8.00
C PHE A 193 -7.74 -18.91 7.20
N ASP A 194 -7.48 -17.66 6.85
CA ASP A 194 -6.27 -17.28 6.16
C ASP A 194 -5.29 -16.65 7.15
N TYR A 195 -4.25 -17.38 7.52
CA TYR A 195 -3.14 -16.88 8.34
C TYR A 195 -2.44 -15.67 7.71
N TYR A 196 -2.61 -15.53 6.42
CA TYR A 196 -1.78 -14.65 5.62
C TYR A 196 -2.21 -13.19 5.69
N CYS A 197 -3.50 -12.91 5.77
CA CYS A 197 -3.99 -11.55 5.55
C CYS A 197 -4.38 -10.78 6.81
N LEU A 198 -5.11 -11.37 7.72
CA LEU A 198 -5.70 -10.63 8.84
C LEU A 198 -4.76 -10.52 10.05
N LEU A 199 -3.85 -11.46 10.23
CA LEU A 199 -2.87 -11.41 11.32
C LEU A 199 -1.80 -10.32 11.14
N TYR A 200 -1.49 -9.93 9.90
CA TYR A 200 -0.49 -8.89 9.63
C TYR A 200 -1.05 -7.48 9.63
N THR A 201 -2.34 -7.30 9.44
CA THR A 201 -2.98 -5.98 9.32
C THR A 201 -3.77 -5.54 10.54
N SER A 202 -4.14 -6.48 11.43
CA SER A 202 -4.89 -6.18 12.65
C SER A 202 -4.19 -6.82 13.84
N PRO A 203 -3.44 -6.05 14.65
CA PRO A 203 -2.88 -6.57 15.89
C PRO A 203 -4.03 -7.05 16.79
N SER A 204 -3.97 -8.31 17.19
CA SER A 204 -4.90 -8.90 18.13
C SER A 204 -4.95 -8.08 19.42
N PRO A 205 -6.12 -7.96 20.09
CA PRO A 205 -6.19 -7.37 21.42
C PRO A 205 -5.20 -7.98 22.42
N ARG A 206 -4.81 -9.26 22.23
CA ARG A 206 -3.78 -9.92 23.05
C ARG A 206 -2.37 -9.36 22.82
N ASP A 207 -2.06 -8.86 21.64
CA ASP A 207 -0.74 -8.27 21.35
C ASP A 207 -0.56 -6.93 22.04
N ARG A 208 -1.65 -6.23 22.36
CA ARG A 208 -1.65 -4.98 23.14
C ARG A 208 -1.45 -5.17 24.63
N GLN A 209 -1.66 -6.38 25.16
CA GLN A 209 -1.48 -6.68 26.59
C GLN A 209 -0.04 -7.09 26.96
N LYS A 210 0.82 -7.29 25.95
CA LYS A 210 2.22 -7.69 26.15
C LYS A 210 3.25 -6.58 25.94
N SER A 211 2.79 -5.36 25.68
CA SER A 211 3.66 -4.17 25.52
C SER A 211 3.64 -3.27 26.76
#